data_4435c417e11915823239db5f3c5ecb1b
#
_entry.id   4435c417e11915823239db5f3c5ecb1b
#
_cell.length_a   1.000
_cell.length_b   1.000
_cell.length_c   1.000
_cell.angle_alpha   90.00
_cell.angle_beta   90.00
_cell.angle_gamma   90.00
#
_symmetry.space_group_name_H-M   'P 1'
#
loop_
_entity.id
_entity.type
_entity.pdbx_description
1 polymer ?
#
loop_
_entity_poly.entity_id
_entity_poly.type
_entity_poly.pdbx_seq_one_letter_code
_entity_poly.pdbx_strand_id
1 'polypeptide(L)'
;MQFPGLKPDDIYLPARGVDLRRWAVVACDQYTSQPDYWQRVEAYVGEAPSTLHLVQPEIDLAHAEARIPAIHRAMREYLSNGTLVRAVHDGFTLTERTTASGVRLGLVAAVDLEAYDFTPGSGAMIRATEGTIRERIPPRMRIREGAPLECPHVMLLLDDPDFTVIEPLYARLRETAPLCDFELMENGGHLRVWGVQNDDALAPVSNALSALWEKADGLLYAVGDGNHSLATAKACWDALKTTLSPEARQTHPARYALAEIVNLHSPALTFEPIHRVLFGTDVHDLLQSYQQFLSAHGMSLTPAASPSSVPSGKQPPAAAQPSPATCERSVIAVSSFSTICEKQSPAGTQSSSTICEKQSPAGTQPSSTICEKQSSADALPSPATHERQMPADVQPSPVPSGKQPPAAAQPSPATCEKQSPASTLSAVVNEPHPASVAVPSRASELDSSAVTRPGVISEARDAKPTNGNHLTFISADACIDVRVENPSSPLPVAVLQPFLDDYLRTHPAARIDYVHGASAVRALCQSPHTTGILLPAIDKAALFPAVRQGGVLPRKTFSMGEADEKRYYMECRKIL
;
A
#
# COMPACT_ATOMS: atom_id res chain seq x y z
N MET A 1 -9.73 -16.28 25.13
CA MET A 1 -8.66 -16.17 24.11
C MET A 1 -8.08 -14.77 24.17
N GLN A 2 -6.78 -14.62 23.97
CA GLN A 2 -6.11 -13.31 23.90
C GLN A 2 -5.46 -13.17 22.52
N PHE A 3 -5.65 -12.02 21.90
CA PHE A 3 -5.05 -11.69 20.61
C PHE A 3 -4.19 -10.42 20.79
N PRO A 4 -2.89 -10.55 21.09
CA PRO A 4 -2.05 -9.38 21.34
C PRO A 4 -2.17 -8.33 20.25
N GLY A 5 -2.64 -7.11 20.61
CA GLY A 5 -2.85 -6.00 19.67
C GLY A 5 -4.03 -6.14 18.70
N LEU A 6 -4.77 -7.25 18.72
CA LEU A 6 -5.89 -7.51 17.82
C LEU A 6 -7.19 -7.82 18.59
N LYS A 7 -8.31 -7.66 17.90
CA LYS A 7 -9.64 -8.02 18.38
C LYS A 7 -10.41 -8.73 17.26
N PRO A 8 -11.04 -9.89 17.52
CA PRO A 8 -12.11 -10.40 16.67
C PRO A 8 -13.25 -9.40 16.60
N ASP A 9 -13.78 -9.11 15.41
CA ASP A 9 -14.83 -8.12 15.23
C ASP A 9 -15.78 -8.53 14.09
N ASP A 10 -16.88 -7.79 13.95
CA ASP A 10 -17.82 -7.95 12.85
C ASP A 10 -17.22 -7.43 11.54
N ILE A 11 -17.11 -8.28 10.53
CA ILE A 11 -16.61 -7.91 9.21
C ILE A 11 -17.74 -7.96 8.19
N TYR A 12 -17.88 -6.89 7.43
CA TYR A 12 -18.87 -6.71 6.39
C TYR A 12 -18.25 -6.95 5.02
N LEU A 13 -18.95 -7.72 4.20
CA LEU A 13 -18.61 -7.99 2.81
C LEU A 13 -19.80 -7.63 1.91
N PRO A 14 -19.58 -7.42 0.59
CA PRO A 14 -20.68 -7.25 -0.34
C PRO A 14 -21.59 -8.47 -0.35
N ALA A 15 -22.90 -8.24 -0.44
CA ALA A 15 -23.90 -9.28 -0.48
C ALA A 15 -23.77 -10.15 -1.73
N ARG A 16 -24.29 -11.39 -1.66
CA ARG A 16 -24.36 -12.28 -2.82
C ARG A 16 -25.07 -11.60 -3.98
N GLY A 17 -24.44 -11.57 -5.15
CA GLY A 17 -24.96 -10.92 -6.36
C GLY A 17 -24.38 -9.54 -6.66
N VAL A 18 -23.63 -8.94 -5.73
CA VAL A 18 -22.79 -7.78 -6.04
C VAL A 18 -21.62 -8.22 -6.92
N ASP A 19 -21.34 -7.47 -7.98
CA ASP A 19 -20.18 -7.73 -8.85
C ASP A 19 -18.88 -7.39 -8.10
N LEU A 20 -18.17 -8.43 -7.63
CA LEU A 20 -16.97 -8.32 -6.82
C LEU A 20 -15.79 -7.67 -7.59
N ARG A 21 -15.73 -7.81 -8.92
CA ARG A 21 -14.70 -7.14 -9.74
C ARG A 21 -14.88 -5.63 -9.77
N ARG A 22 -16.14 -5.16 -9.73
CA ARG A 22 -16.45 -3.73 -9.63
C ARG A 22 -16.41 -3.23 -8.19
N TRP A 23 -16.62 -4.15 -7.25
CA TRP A 23 -16.56 -3.82 -5.82
C TRP A 23 -15.17 -3.44 -5.37
N ALA A 24 -14.17 -4.29 -5.60
CA ALA A 24 -12.83 -4.16 -5.05
C ALA A 24 -11.95 -3.26 -5.92
N VAL A 25 -11.56 -2.08 -5.40
CA VAL A 25 -10.60 -1.18 -6.05
C VAL A 25 -9.29 -1.12 -5.27
N VAL A 26 -8.19 -0.78 -5.95
CA VAL A 26 -6.86 -0.67 -5.35
C VAL A 26 -6.81 0.43 -4.27
N ALA A 27 -5.87 0.33 -3.35
CA ALA A 27 -5.61 1.32 -2.31
C ALA A 27 -5.57 2.75 -2.86
N CYS A 28 -6.26 3.67 -2.19
CA CYS A 28 -6.53 5.03 -2.66
C CYS A 28 -5.28 5.91 -2.84
N ASP A 29 -4.15 5.51 -2.27
CA ASP A 29 -2.85 6.19 -2.34
C ASP A 29 -1.96 5.69 -3.49
N GLN A 30 -2.47 4.78 -4.33
CA GLN A 30 -1.77 4.31 -5.52
C GLN A 30 -2.15 5.12 -6.76
N TYR A 31 -1.29 5.07 -7.79
CA TYR A 31 -1.50 5.73 -9.09
C TYR A 31 -1.79 7.23 -8.99
N THR A 32 -1.21 7.93 -7.99
CA THR A 32 -1.46 9.35 -7.70
C THR A 32 -0.98 10.31 -8.81
N SER A 33 -0.10 9.85 -9.69
CA SER A 33 0.38 10.58 -10.87
C SER A 33 -0.18 10.05 -12.20
N GLN A 34 -1.15 9.14 -12.15
CA GLN A 34 -1.70 8.43 -13.31
C GLN A 34 -3.23 8.62 -13.40
N PRO A 35 -3.72 9.79 -13.83
CA PRO A 35 -5.15 10.06 -13.89
C PRO A 35 -5.91 9.08 -14.80
N ASP A 36 -5.27 8.59 -15.87
CA ASP A 36 -5.87 7.64 -16.81
C ASP A 36 -6.24 6.30 -16.13
N TYR A 37 -5.48 5.88 -15.08
CA TYR A 37 -5.81 4.70 -14.30
C TYR A 37 -7.17 4.89 -13.61
N TRP A 38 -7.33 5.97 -12.86
CA TRP A 38 -8.56 6.22 -12.11
C TRP A 38 -9.75 6.47 -13.04
N GLN A 39 -9.55 7.12 -14.20
CA GLN A 39 -10.60 7.26 -15.21
C GLN A 39 -11.09 5.91 -15.75
N ARG A 40 -10.18 4.95 -16.00
CA ARG A 40 -10.58 3.58 -16.39
C ARG A 40 -11.35 2.88 -15.29
N VAL A 41 -10.89 3.00 -14.02
CA VAL A 41 -11.57 2.43 -12.85
C VAL A 41 -12.98 3.02 -12.70
N GLU A 42 -13.14 4.34 -12.79
CA GLU A 42 -14.44 5.02 -12.73
C GLU A 42 -15.37 4.57 -13.86
N ALA A 43 -14.86 4.49 -15.08
CA ALA A 43 -15.64 4.02 -16.23
C ALA A 43 -16.07 2.57 -16.11
N TYR A 44 -15.20 1.70 -15.55
CA TYR A 44 -15.49 0.29 -15.34
C TYR A 44 -16.52 0.09 -14.21
N VAL A 45 -16.38 0.79 -13.10
CA VAL A 45 -17.30 0.74 -11.96
C VAL A 45 -18.67 1.28 -12.35
N GLY A 46 -18.73 2.46 -12.97
CA GLY A 46 -19.98 3.14 -13.29
C GLY A 46 -20.87 3.30 -12.05
N GLU A 47 -22.16 2.97 -12.19
CA GLU A 47 -23.16 3.07 -11.11
C GLU A 47 -23.20 1.80 -10.21
N ALA A 48 -22.35 0.80 -10.46
CA ALA A 48 -22.37 -0.43 -9.67
C ALA A 48 -21.89 -0.18 -8.24
N PRO A 49 -22.39 -0.93 -7.23
CA PRO A 49 -21.85 -0.88 -5.89
C PRO A 49 -20.34 -1.17 -5.89
N SER A 50 -19.57 -0.25 -5.25
CA SER A 50 -18.11 -0.32 -5.26
C SER A 50 -17.52 0.38 -4.04
N THR A 51 -16.37 -0.09 -3.59
CA THR A 51 -15.55 0.62 -2.61
C THR A 51 -15.02 1.95 -3.13
N LEU A 52 -15.00 2.18 -4.45
CA LEU A 52 -14.69 3.49 -5.04
C LEU A 52 -15.59 4.61 -4.49
N HIS A 53 -16.86 4.28 -4.18
CA HIS A 53 -17.82 5.23 -3.60
C HIS A 53 -17.64 5.43 -2.08
N LEU A 54 -16.81 4.60 -1.43
CA LEU A 54 -16.57 4.61 0.02
C LEU A 54 -15.21 5.21 0.40
N VAL A 55 -14.34 5.47 -0.59
CA VAL A 55 -12.98 5.97 -0.37
C VAL A 55 -12.73 7.26 -1.14
N GLN A 56 -11.66 7.95 -0.77
CA GLN A 56 -11.17 9.15 -1.46
C GLN A 56 -9.83 8.83 -2.13
N PRO A 57 -9.76 8.70 -3.46
CA PRO A 57 -8.48 8.60 -4.16
C PRO A 57 -7.59 9.81 -3.88
N GLU A 58 -6.30 9.58 -3.60
CA GLU A 58 -5.38 10.65 -3.23
C GLU A 58 -5.08 11.62 -4.37
N ILE A 59 -5.21 11.18 -5.62
CA ILE A 59 -5.12 12.06 -6.79
C ILE A 59 -6.12 13.23 -6.71
N ASP A 60 -7.28 13.00 -6.07
CA ASP A 60 -8.35 14.00 -5.90
C ASP A 60 -8.45 14.54 -4.47
N LEU A 61 -7.41 14.39 -3.66
CA LEU A 61 -7.43 14.79 -2.24
C LEU A 61 -7.72 16.30 -2.07
N ALA A 62 -7.33 17.13 -3.04
CA ALA A 62 -7.64 18.55 -3.04
C ALA A 62 -9.16 18.84 -3.08
N HIS A 63 -9.97 17.92 -3.60
CA HIS A 63 -11.43 18.03 -3.70
C HIS A 63 -12.18 17.18 -2.68
N ALA A 64 -11.48 16.61 -1.69
CA ALA A 64 -12.04 15.68 -0.71
C ALA A 64 -13.25 16.26 0.03
N GLU A 65 -13.22 17.53 0.43
CA GLU A 65 -14.29 18.19 1.17
C GLU A 65 -15.65 18.12 0.46
N ALA A 66 -15.66 18.28 -0.87
CA ALA A 66 -16.87 18.18 -1.67
C ALA A 66 -17.40 16.75 -1.76
N ARG A 67 -16.53 15.72 -1.65
CA ARG A 67 -16.88 14.30 -1.79
C ARG A 67 -17.29 13.64 -0.48
N ILE A 68 -16.80 14.11 0.68
CA ILE A 68 -17.09 13.51 2.01
C ILE A 68 -18.58 13.24 2.24
N PRO A 69 -19.51 14.19 1.99
CA PRO A 69 -20.93 13.93 2.22
C PRO A 69 -21.48 12.79 1.34
N ALA A 70 -20.98 12.66 0.09
CA ALA A 70 -21.37 11.59 -0.82
C ALA A 70 -20.82 10.23 -0.35
N ILE A 71 -19.55 10.17 0.08
CA ILE A 71 -18.91 8.98 0.65
C ILE A 71 -19.70 8.50 1.87
N HIS A 72 -19.97 9.36 2.84
CA HIS A 72 -20.72 9.00 4.06
C HIS A 72 -22.16 8.58 3.74
N ARG A 73 -22.79 9.15 2.72
CA ARG A 73 -24.11 8.72 2.26
C ARG A 73 -24.05 7.32 1.67
N ALA A 74 -23.12 7.05 0.76
CA ALA A 74 -22.94 5.71 0.17
C ALA A 74 -22.68 4.65 1.23
N MET A 75 -21.85 4.94 2.25
CA MET A 75 -21.61 4.04 3.37
C MET A 75 -22.91 3.69 4.11
N ARG A 76 -23.76 4.69 4.42
CA ARG A 76 -25.07 4.46 5.07
C ARG A 76 -26.03 3.69 4.16
N GLU A 77 -26.08 4.03 2.89
CA GLU A 77 -26.94 3.37 1.91
C GLU A 77 -26.56 1.90 1.75
N TYR A 78 -25.27 1.57 1.61
CA TYR A 78 -24.80 0.19 1.46
C TYR A 78 -25.09 -0.68 2.70
N LEU A 79 -25.08 -0.08 3.89
CA LEU A 79 -25.51 -0.75 5.11
C LEU A 79 -27.03 -0.95 5.18
N SER A 80 -27.84 0.05 4.76
CA SER A 80 -29.29 0.04 4.92
C SER A 80 -30.02 -0.76 3.84
N ASN A 81 -29.50 -0.75 2.61
CA ASN A 81 -30.12 -1.42 1.48
C ASN A 81 -29.65 -2.88 1.29
N GLY A 82 -28.74 -3.36 2.18
CA GLY A 82 -28.23 -4.73 2.14
C GLY A 82 -27.14 -5.00 1.08
N THR A 83 -26.56 -3.96 0.47
CA THR A 83 -25.35 -4.10 -0.39
C THR A 83 -24.18 -4.65 0.42
N LEU A 84 -23.99 -4.19 1.67
CA LEU A 84 -23.07 -4.74 2.64
C LEU A 84 -23.81 -5.58 3.67
N VAL A 85 -23.33 -6.80 3.88
CA VAL A 85 -23.86 -7.73 4.89
C VAL A 85 -22.76 -8.12 5.86
N ARG A 86 -23.13 -8.38 7.12
CA ARG A 86 -22.20 -8.93 8.10
C ARG A 86 -21.92 -10.39 7.73
N ALA A 87 -20.74 -10.62 7.17
CA ALA A 87 -20.30 -11.93 6.71
C ALA A 87 -19.56 -12.73 7.79
N VAL A 88 -18.87 -12.03 8.71
CA VAL A 88 -18.20 -12.62 9.87
C VAL A 88 -18.70 -11.93 11.13
N HIS A 89 -18.93 -12.71 12.17
CA HIS A 89 -19.36 -12.24 13.49
C HIS A 89 -18.28 -12.57 14.52
N ASP A 90 -17.80 -11.55 15.24
CA ASP A 90 -16.72 -11.68 16.26
C ASP A 90 -15.56 -12.56 15.77
N GLY A 91 -14.97 -12.20 14.62
CA GLY A 91 -13.94 -13.01 13.98
C GLY A 91 -12.97 -12.21 13.15
N PHE A 92 -12.30 -12.92 12.23
CA PHE A 92 -11.35 -12.40 11.26
C PHE A 92 -11.75 -12.88 9.86
N THR A 93 -11.15 -12.31 8.80
CA THR A 93 -11.11 -12.97 7.49
C THR A 93 -9.68 -13.40 7.18
N LEU A 94 -9.57 -14.55 6.51
CA LEU A 94 -8.34 -15.00 5.88
C LEU A 94 -8.42 -14.68 4.40
N THR A 95 -7.39 -14.03 3.87
CA THR A 95 -7.29 -13.70 2.44
C THR A 95 -6.17 -14.50 1.79
N GLU A 96 -6.42 -14.97 0.59
CA GLU A 96 -5.41 -15.47 -0.34
C GLU A 96 -5.44 -14.60 -1.58
N ARG A 97 -4.32 -13.98 -1.90
CA ARG A 97 -4.19 -13.20 -3.11
C ARG A 97 -3.08 -13.72 -3.98
N THR A 98 -3.42 -14.09 -5.20
CA THR A 98 -2.46 -14.49 -6.24
C THR A 98 -2.12 -13.28 -7.09
N THR A 99 -0.83 -12.93 -7.17
CA THR A 99 -0.26 -11.86 -8.00
C THR A 99 0.87 -12.41 -8.86
N ALA A 100 1.52 -11.54 -9.63
CA ALA A 100 2.72 -11.90 -10.39
C ALA A 100 3.87 -12.38 -9.48
N SER A 101 3.96 -11.83 -8.25
CA SER A 101 4.97 -12.22 -7.25
C SER A 101 4.67 -13.53 -6.51
N GLY A 102 3.48 -14.12 -6.72
CA GLY A 102 3.06 -15.37 -6.09
C GLY A 102 1.80 -15.26 -5.24
N VAL A 103 1.63 -16.21 -4.32
CA VAL A 103 0.47 -16.28 -3.43
C VAL A 103 0.79 -15.62 -2.08
N ARG A 104 0.09 -14.54 -1.77
CA ARG A 104 0.17 -13.84 -0.49
C ARG A 104 -1.04 -14.20 0.37
N LEU A 105 -0.77 -14.61 1.61
CA LEU A 105 -1.78 -14.87 2.63
C LEU A 105 -1.86 -13.69 3.60
N GLY A 106 -3.08 -13.35 4.02
CA GLY A 106 -3.32 -12.27 4.97
C GLY A 106 -4.43 -12.63 5.96
N LEU A 107 -4.29 -12.17 7.20
CA LEU A 107 -5.32 -12.22 8.23
C LEU A 107 -5.87 -10.81 8.44
N VAL A 108 -7.13 -10.58 8.12
CA VAL A 108 -7.77 -9.27 8.31
C VAL A 108 -8.42 -9.23 9.68
N ALA A 109 -7.99 -8.30 10.52
CA ALA A 109 -8.38 -8.17 11.91
C ALA A 109 -8.56 -6.70 12.33
N ALA A 110 -9.35 -6.47 13.37
CA ALA A 110 -9.43 -5.17 14.03
C ALA A 110 -8.20 -4.98 14.94
N VAL A 111 -7.39 -3.97 14.66
CA VAL A 111 -6.14 -3.62 15.34
C VAL A 111 -6.43 -2.63 16.45
N ASP A 112 -5.97 -2.88 17.68
CA ASP A 112 -6.13 -1.97 18.80
C ASP A 112 -5.22 -0.74 18.67
N LEU A 113 -5.80 0.42 18.46
CA LEU A 113 -5.08 1.68 18.33
C LEU A 113 -4.39 2.12 19.63
N GLU A 114 -4.76 1.56 20.79
CA GLU A 114 -4.02 1.79 22.04
C GLU A 114 -2.69 0.99 22.08
N ALA A 115 -2.56 -0.07 21.29
CA ALA A 115 -1.32 -0.82 21.13
C ALA A 115 -0.42 -0.25 20.01
N TYR A 116 -0.89 0.75 19.25
CA TYR A 116 -0.19 1.38 18.13
C TYR A 116 0.34 2.76 18.48
N ASP A 117 1.59 3.03 18.09
CA ASP A 117 2.18 4.36 18.13
C ASP A 117 3.11 4.57 16.92
N PHE A 118 2.96 5.71 16.27
CA PHE A 118 3.80 6.13 15.13
C PHE A 118 4.91 7.14 15.51
N THR A 119 5.05 7.42 16.80
CA THR A 119 6.12 8.31 17.29
C THR A 119 7.47 7.61 17.16
N PRO A 120 8.48 8.27 16.58
CA PRO A 120 9.83 7.71 16.50
C PRO A 120 10.36 7.30 17.89
N GLY A 121 10.92 6.09 17.99
CA GLY A 121 11.45 5.56 19.24
C GLY A 121 10.41 5.05 20.23
N SER A 122 9.15 4.93 19.82
CA SER A 122 8.08 4.34 20.64
C SER A 122 8.41 2.90 21.03
N GLY A 123 7.97 2.50 22.24
CA GLY A 123 8.00 1.12 22.74
C GLY A 123 6.72 0.32 22.48
N ALA A 124 5.79 0.83 21.65
CA ALA A 124 4.50 0.19 21.41
C ALA A 124 4.64 -1.18 20.71
N MET A 125 3.66 -2.05 20.93
CA MET A 125 3.57 -3.38 20.30
C MET A 125 3.46 -3.30 18.77
N ILE A 126 2.81 -2.27 18.25
CA ILE A 126 2.60 -1.98 16.84
C ILE A 126 3.27 -0.65 16.54
N ARG A 127 4.20 -0.62 15.57
CA ARG A 127 4.95 0.61 15.24
C ARG A 127 4.91 0.91 13.75
N ALA A 128 4.97 2.21 13.43
CA ALA A 128 5.23 2.65 12.07
C ALA A 128 6.63 2.25 11.62
N THR A 129 6.79 1.87 10.36
CA THR A 129 8.11 1.62 9.76
C THR A 129 8.72 2.88 9.18
N GLU A 130 7.89 3.84 8.74
CA GLU A 130 8.33 5.09 8.13
C GLU A 130 7.86 6.30 8.92
N GLY A 131 8.59 7.39 8.83
CA GLY A 131 8.23 8.67 9.43
C GLY A 131 6.89 9.20 8.90
N THR A 132 5.93 9.37 9.78
CA THR A 132 4.60 9.91 9.44
C THR A 132 4.67 11.43 9.26
N ILE A 133 4.25 11.92 8.10
CA ILE A 133 4.15 13.35 7.80
C ILE A 133 2.88 13.87 8.47
N ARG A 134 3.04 14.62 9.57
CA ARG A 134 1.92 15.08 10.41
C ARG A 134 0.94 15.96 9.66
N GLU A 135 1.42 16.75 8.71
CA GLU A 135 0.61 17.66 7.86
C GLU A 135 -0.35 16.91 6.93
N ARG A 136 -0.09 15.64 6.67
CA ARG A 136 -0.97 14.77 5.87
C ARG A 136 -2.13 14.16 6.67
N ILE A 137 -2.09 14.21 7.99
CA ILE A 137 -3.12 13.61 8.86
C ILE A 137 -4.44 14.40 8.82
N PRO A 138 -4.48 15.76 9.03
CA PRO A 138 -5.73 16.49 9.16
C PRO A 138 -6.70 16.37 7.97
N PRO A 139 -6.27 16.42 6.69
CA PRO A 139 -7.20 16.21 5.58
C PRO A 139 -7.86 14.83 5.57
N ARG A 140 -7.11 13.79 5.99
CA ARG A 140 -7.62 12.41 6.06
C ARG A 140 -8.52 12.17 7.27
N MET A 141 -8.27 12.87 8.39
CA MET A 141 -9.16 12.83 9.54
C MET A 141 -10.58 13.27 9.16
N ARG A 142 -10.73 14.35 8.38
CA ARG A 142 -12.04 14.84 7.94
C ARG A 142 -12.85 13.81 7.16
N ILE A 143 -12.17 12.94 6.38
CA ILE A 143 -12.84 11.85 5.65
C ILE A 143 -13.34 10.78 6.64
N ARG A 144 -12.55 10.46 7.68
CA ARG A 144 -12.88 9.44 8.68
C ARG A 144 -13.86 9.92 9.74
N GLU A 145 -13.84 11.20 10.11
CA GLU A 145 -14.73 11.79 11.11
C GLU A 145 -16.18 11.71 10.65
N GLY A 146 -17.04 11.05 11.46
CA GLY A 146 -18.45 10.83 11.13
C GLY A 146 -18.71 9.76 10.06
N ALA A 147 -17.69 9.07 9.57
CA ALA A 147 -17.87 7.92 8.70
C ALA A 147 -18.45 6.73 9.49
N PRO A 148 -19.54 6.08 9.03
CA PRO A 148 -20.10 4.92 9.72
C PRO A 148 -19.29 3.65 9.50
N LEU A 149 -18.49 3.60 8.44
CA LEU A 149 -17.66 2.47 8.02
C LEU A 149 -16.21 2.87 7.85
N GLU A 150 -15.33 1.88 7.89
CA GLU A 150 -13.99 1.94 7.33
C GLU A 150 -13.78 0.79 6.34
N CYS A 151 -12.95 1.04 5.32
CA CYS A 151 -12.43 0.04 4.39
C CYS A 151 -10.91 0.05 4.54
N PRO A 152 -10.24 -1.07 4.84
CA PRO A 152 -8.82 -1.09 5.10
C PRO A 152 -8.00 -1.19 3.81
N HIS A 153 -6.88 -0.47 3.76
CA HIS A 153 -5.75 -0.79 2.88
C HIS A 153 -4.44 -0.93 3.65
N VAL A 154 -4.50 -0.78 4.99
CA VAL A 154 -3.36 -0.94 5.88
C VAL A 154 -2.90 -2.40 5.88
N MET A 155 -1.59 -2.61 5.74
CA MET A 155 -0.95 -3.90 5.90
C MET A 155 0.04 -3.85 7.06
N LEU A 156 -0.10 -4.80 7.99
CA LEU A 156 0.82 -5.01 9.09
C LEU A 156 1.70 -6.22 8.79
N LEU A 157 2.98 -6.09 9.06
CA LEU A 157 3.95 -7.18 8.98
C LEU A 157 4.04 -7.88 10.33
N LEU A 158 3.98 -9.21 10.32
CA LEU A 158 4.20 -10.08 11.45
C LEU A 158 5.53 -10.82 11.26
N ASP A 159 6.43 -10.76 12.26
CA ASP A 159 7.72 -11.47 12.22
C ASP A 159 7.53 -12.92 12.71
N ASP A 160 7.07 -13.79 11.80
CA ASP A 160 6.80 -15.22 12.07
C ASP A 160 7.61 -16.11 11.11
N PRO A 161 8.93 -16.31 11.38
CA PRO A 161 9.80 -17.09 10.50
C PRO A 161 9.43 -18.58 10.46
N ASP A 162 8.72 -19.08 11.45
CA ASP A 162 8.30 -20.48 11.55
C ASP A 162 6.90 -20.73 10.95
N PHE A 163 6.25 -19.69 10.40
CA PHE A 163 4.93 -19.78 9.74
C PHE A 163 3.84 -20.40 10.63
N THR A 164 3.74 -19.92 11.86
CA THR A 164 2.91 -20.54 12.91
C THR A 164 1.48 -20.01 13.01
N VAL A 165 1.19 -18.83 12.41
CA VAL A 165 -0.10 -18.15 12.57
C VAL A 165 -0.99 -18.32 11.35
N ILE A 166 -0.60 -17.77 10.21
CA ILE A 166 -1.45 -17.61 9.02
C ILE A 166 -1.50 -18.90 8.20
N GLU A 167 -0.36 -19.52 7.98
CA GLU A 167 -0.21 -20.68 7.10
C GLU A 167 -0.93 -21.93 7.60
N PRO A 168 -0.91 -22.29 8.91
CA PRO A 168 -1.69 -23.40 9.42
C PRO A 168 -3.21 -23.15 9.34
N LEU A 169 -3.63 -21.88 9.52
CA LEU A 169 -5.02 -21.50 9.34
C LEU A 169 -5.45 -21.66 7.89
N TYR A 170 -4.63 -21.21 6.95
CA TYR A 170 -4.87 -21.40 5.50
C TYR A 170 -4.94 -22.87 5.12
N ALA A 171 -4.02 -23.71 5.61
CA ALA A 171 -4.04 -25.14 5.33
C ALA A 171 -5.34 -25.82 5.75
N ARG A 172 -6.01 -25.32 6.80
CA ARG A 172 -7.32 -25.81 7.26
C ARG A 172 -8.49 -25.30 6.43
N LEU A 173 -8.43 -24.04 5.94
CA LEU A 173 -9.57 -23.37 5.33
C LEU A 173 -9.60 -23.48 3.81
N ARG A 174 -8.45 -23.65 3.14
CA ARG A 174 -8.35 -23.60 1.67
C ARG A 174 -9.22 -24.63 0.94
N GLU A 175 -9.52 -25.75 1.59
CA GLU A 175 -10.39 -26.81 1.03
C GLU A 175 -11.88 -26.59 1.35
N THR A 176 -12.21 -25.53 2.09
CA THR A 176 -13.60 -25.13 2.38
C THR A 176 -14.08 -24.10 1.37
N ALA A 177 -15.40 -23.93 1.27
CA ALA A 177 -15.96 -22.91 0.39
C ALA A 177 -15.59 -21.49 0.89
N PRO A 178 -14.95 -20.66 0.07
CA PRO A 178 -14.65 -19.28 0.43
C PRO A 178 -15.94 -18.42 0.43
N LEU A 179 -15.89 -17.32 1.17
CA LEU A 179 -16.93 -16.28 1.13
C LEU A 179 -16.89 -15.50 -0.19
N CYS A 180 -15.69 -15.29 -0.73
CA CYS A 180 -15.43 -14.62 -2.00
C CYS A 180 -14.33 -15.33 -2.78
N ASP A 181 -14.49 -15.39 -4.12
CA ASP A 181 -13.55 -16.04 -5.05
C ASP A 181 -13.70 -15.37 -6.41
N PHE A 182 -12.74 -14.49 -6.80
CA PHE A 182 -12.89 -13.68 -8.01
C PHE A 182 -11.57 -13.04 -8.45
N GLU A 183 -11.51 -12.62 -9.73
CA GLU A 183 -10.44 -11.82 -10.30
C GLU A 183 -10.61 -10.33 -9.98
N LEU A 184 -9.56 -9.68 -9.54
CA LEU A 184 -9.50 -8.23 -9.32
C LEU A 184 -9.39 -7.47 -10.66
N MET A 185 -9.88 -6.22 -10.69
CA MET A 185 -9.73 -5.34 -11.86
C MET A 185 -8.27 -4.90 -12.07
N GLU A 186 -7.96 -4.33 -13.25
CA GLU A 186 -6.68 -3.69 -13.58
C GLU A 186 -5.46 -4.58 -13.25
N ASN A 187 -5.53 -5.86 -13.58
CA ASN A 187 -4.49 -6.86 -13.34
C ASN A 187 -4.13 -7.10 -11.86
N GLY A 188 -5.02 -6.74 -10.94
CA GLY A 188 -4.80 -6.93 -9.50
C GLY A 188 -4.64 -8.38 -9.05
N GLY A 189 -4.77 -9.36 -9.96
CA GLY A 189 -4.69 -10.79 -9.66
C GLY A 189 -5.99 -11.37 -9.11
N HIS A 190 -5.91 -12.52 -8.46
CA HIS A 190 -7.04 -13.27 -7.96
C HIS A 190 -7.15 -13.20 -6.44
N LEU A 191 -8.36 -13.03 -5.90
CA LEU A 191 -8.61 -12.92 -4.46
C LEU A 191 -9.62 -13.96 -4.00
N ARG A 192 -9.25 -14.71 -2.94
CA ARG A 192 -10.16 -15.56 -2.16
C ARG A 192 -10.21 -15.10 -0.72
N VAL A 193 -11.39 -15.20 -0.11
CA VAL A 193 -11.62 -14.76 1.29
C VAL A 193 -12.41 -15.83 2.03
N TRP A 194 -11.96 -16.21 3.24
CA TRP A 194 -12.64 -17.12 4.15
C TRP A 194 -12.96 -16.42 5.48
N GLY A 195 -14.06 -16.80 6.11
CA GLY A 195 -14.40 -16.39 7.46
C GLY A 195 -13.64 -17.24 8.49
N VAL A 196 -13.10 -16.57 9.51
CA VAL A 196 -12.43 -17.17 10.67
C VAL A 196 -13.21 -16.77 11.91
N GLN A 197 -14.15 -17.61 12.29
CA GLN A 197 -15.04 -17.39 13.44
C GLN A 197 -15.22 -18.72 14.17
N ASN A 198 -15.71 -18.70 15.38
CA ASN A 198 -15.80 -19.79 16.34
C ASN A 198 -14.45 -20.14 17.03
N ASP A 199 -14.57 -20.75 18.19
CA ASP A 199 -13.41 -21.04 19.07
C ASP A 199 -12.40 -22.00 18.45
N ASP A 200 -12.85 -22.98 17.66
CA ASP A 200 -11.98 -23.96 17.01
C ASP A 200 -11.03 -23.33 15.97
N ALA A 201 -11.50 -22.25 15.30
CA ALA A 201 -10.69 -21.53 14.34
C ALA A 201 -9.82 -20.45 15.02
N LEU A 202 -10.37 -19.77 16.04
CA LEU A 202 -9.73 -18.65 16.71
C LEU A 202 -8.66 -19.06 17.74
N ALA A 203 -8.86 -20.19 18.46
CA ALA A 203 -7.93 -20.60 19.52
C ALA A 203 -6.51 -20.89 19.01
N PRO A 204 -6.28 -21.59 17.89
CA PRO A 204 -4.92 -21.76 17.36
C PRO A 204 -4.24 -20.45 17.02
N VAL A 205 -4.97 -19.49 16.41
CA VAL A 205 -4.45 -18.15 16.11
C VAL A 205 -4.08 -17.39 17.38
N SER A 206 -4.95 -17.43 18.39
CA SER A 206 -4.69 -16.80 19.70
C SER A 206 -3.43 -17.36 20.36
N ASN A 207 -3.27 -18.69 20.37
CA ASN A 207 -2.12 -19.36 20.99
C ASN A 207 -0.81 -19.02 20.23
N ALA A 208 -0.84 -19.06 18.89
CA ALA A 208 0.35 -18.76 18.08
C ALA A 208 0.78 -17.29 18.24
N LEU A 209 -0.17 -16.33 18.20
CA LEU A 209 0.12 -14.92 18.42
C LEU A 209 0.64 -14.64 19.84
N SER A 210 0.11 -15.31 20.85
CA SER A 210 0.60 -15.18 22.22
C SER A 210 2.04 -15.70 22.36
N ALA A 211 2.35 -16.85 21.75
CA ALA A 211 3.70 -17.41 21.75
C ALA A 211 4.71 -16.53 20.97
N LEU A 212 4.29 -15.87 19.89
CA LEU A 212 5.12 -14.90 19.18
C LEU A 212 5.34 -13.64 20.02
N TRP A 213 4.30 -13.15 20.70
CA TRP A 213 4.41 -11.97 21.55
C TRP A 213 5.40 -12.17 22.70
N GLU A 214 5.45 -13.33 23.32
CA GLU A 214 6.43 -13.67 24.37
C GLU A 214 7.88 -13.54 23.88
N LYS A 215 8.13 -13.69 22.58
CA LYS A 215 9.45 -13.62 21.95
C LYS A 215 9.72 -12.28 21.23
N ALA A 216 8.70 -11.42 21.10
CA ALA A 216 8.72 -10.28 20.18
C ALA A 216 9.56 -9.08 20.66
N ASP A 217 10.12 -9.11 21.90
CA ASP A 217 10.90 -8.01 22.46
C ASP A 217 10.19 -6.64 22.29
N GLY A 218 8.89 -6.59 22.63
CA GLY A 218 8.08 -5.39 22.61
C GLY A 218 7.62 -4.90 21.23
N LEU A 219 7.95 -5.58 20.12
CA LEU A 219 7.48 -5.27 18.77
C LEU A 219 6.93 -6.52 18.10
N LEU A 220 5.61 -6.63 18.02
CA LEU A 220 4.94 -7.77 17.36
C LEU A 220 4.57 -7.48 15.92
N TYR A 221 4.12 -6.23 15.63
CA TYR A 221 3.71 -5.81 14.29
C TYR A 221 4.42 -4.53 13.86
N ALA A 222 4.80 -4.47 12.60
CA ALA A 222 5.31 -3.29 11.95
C ALA A 222 4.37 -2.89 10.80
N VAL A 223 4.09 -1.59 10.63
CA VAL A 223 3.25 -1.13 9.52
C VAL A 223 4.02 -1.28 8.21
N GLY A 224 3.59 -2.18 7.37
CA GLY A 224 4.22 -2.42 6.07
C GLY A 224 3.73 -1.47 4.99
N ASP A 225 2.43 -1.18 4.99
CA ASP A 225 1.79 -0.23 4.06
C ASP A 225 0.64 0.50 4.75
N GLY A 226 0.32 1.72 4.29
CA GLY A 226 -0.75 2.52 4.89
C GLY A 226 -0.37 3.24 6.18
N ASN A 227 0.92 3.61 6.39
CA ASN A 227 1.39 4.33 7.58
C ASN A 227 0.55 5.58 7.90
N HIS A 228 0.23 6.42 6.89
CA HIS A 228 -0.60 7.61 7.09
C HIS A 228 -2.05 7.27 7.43
N SER A 229 -2.61 6.19 6.89
CA SER A 229 -3.98 5.76 7.16
C SER A 229 -4.14 5.26 8.59
N LEU A 230 -3.22 4.43 9.08
CA LEU A 230 -3.27 3.97 10.46
C LEU A 230 -3.01 5.10 11.46
N ALA A 231 -2.06 6.00 11.16
CA ALA A 231 -1.81 7.19 11.95
C ALA A 231 -3.02 8.14 12.00
N THR A 232 -3.77 8.25 10.90
CA THR A 232 -5.03 8.99 10.85
C THR A 232 -6.09 8.36 11.75
N ALA A 233 -6.27 7.04 11.69
CA ALA A 233 -7.19 6.32 12.57
C ALA A 233 -6.84 6.52 14.05
N LYS A 234 -5.55 6.46 14.39
CA LYS A 234 -5.03 6.75 15.73
C LYS A 234 -5.33 8.18 16.17
N ALA A 235 -5.07 9.17 15.32
CA ALA A 235 -5.34 10.57 15.63
C ALA A 235 -6.84 10.84 15.85
N CYS A 236 -7.73 10.24 15.03
CA CYS A 236 -9.17 10.32 15.23
C CYS A 236 -9.60 9.68 16.56
N TRP A 237 -9.05 8.51 16.89
CA TRP A 237 -9.31 7.85 18.15
C TRP A 237 -8.81 8.68 19.34
N ASP A 238 -7.58 9.18 19.29
CA ASP A 238 -7.01 10.00 20.36
C ASP A 238 -7.80 11.28 20.62
N ALA A 239 -8.36 11.90 19.60
CA ALA A 239 -9.26 13.03 19.75
C ALA A 239 -10.61 12.59 20.36
N LEU A 240 -11.24 11.54 19.83
CA LEU A 240 -12.55 11.06 20.27
C LEU A 240 -12.53 10.55 21.72
N LYS A 241 -11.51 9.76 22.10
CA LYS A 241 -11.43 9.13 23.42
C LYS A 241 -11.42 10.14 24.57
N THR A 242 -11.02 11.40 24.32
CA THR A 242 -11.04 12.45 25.35
C THR A 242 -12.44 12.82 25.77
N THR A 243 -13.44 12.59 24.90
CA THR A 243 -14.86 12.91 25.14
C THR A 243 -15.65 11.75 25.74
N LEU A 244 -15.05 10.54 25.83
CA LEU A 244 -15.71 9.32 26.27
C LEU A 244 -15.40 8.99 27.73
N SER A 245 -16.35 8.31 28.42
CA SER A 245 -16.09 7.72 29.73
C SER A 245 -15.06 6.59 29.66
N PRO A 246 -14.38 6.24 30.76
CA PRO A 246 -13.41 5.13 30.78
C PRO A 246 -14.00 3.81 30.27
N GLU A 247 -15.26 3.50 30.60
CA GLU A 247 -15.95 2.29 30.17
C GLU A 247 -16.26 2.32 28.67
N ALA A 248 -16.75 3.45 28.15
CA ALA A 248 -17.02 3.63 26.75
C ALA A 248 -15.75 3.52 25.90
N ARG A 249 -14.60 3.99 26.39
CA ARG A 249 -13.30 3.85 25.69
C ARG A 249 -12.90 2.40 25.45
N GLN A 250 -13.26 1.47 26.35
CA GLN A 250 -12.87 0.07 26.24
C GLN A 250 -13.59 -0.65 25.10
N THR A 251 -14.84 -0.27 24.83
CA THR A 251 -15.71 -0.99 23.88
C THR A 251 -15.99 -0.21 22.60
N HIS A 252 -15.60 1.07 22.52
CA HIS A 252 -15.94 1.91 21.38
C HIS A 252 -15.32 1.37 20.08
N PRO A 253 -16.09 1.19 18.99
CA PRO A 253 -15.58 0.61 17.77
C PRO A 253 -14.46 1.44 17.12
N ALA A 254 -14.46 2.77 17.26
CA ALA A 254 -13.39 3.63 16.73
C ALA A 254 -12.03 3.46 17.43
N ARG A 255 -11.97 2.74 18.60
CA ARG A 255 -10.71 2.32 19.21
C ARG A 255 -9.89 1.40 18.32
N TYR A 256 -10.52 0.74 17.38
CA TYR A 256 -9.92 -0.24 16.51
C TYR A 256 -9.87 0.25 15.08
N ALA A 257 -8.92 -0.27 14.30
CA ALA A 257 -8.83 -0.07 12.86
C ALA A 257 -8.64 -1.42 12.16
N LEU A 258 -9.39 -1.66 11.08
CA LEU A 258 -9.25 -2.89 10.32
C LEU A 258 -7.96 -2.86 9.49
N ALA A 259 -7.15 -3.92 9.56
CA ALA A 259 -5.92 -4.06 8.79
C ALA A 259 -5.70 -5.52 8.37
N GLU A 260 -4.94 -5.74 7.30
CA GLU A 260 -4.45 -7.05 6.88
C GLU A 260 -3.08 -7.32 7.51
N ILE A 261 -2.96 -8.40 8.26
CA ILE A 261 -1.70 -8.88 8.81
C ILE A 261 -1.13 -9.90 7.83
N VAL A 262 0.12 -9.69 7.40
CA VAL A 262 0.85 -10.59 6.50
C VAL A 262 2.15 -11.04 7.14
N ASN A 263 2.55 -12.27 6.87
CA ASN A 263 3.83 -12.76 7.35
C ASN A 263 4.99 -12.09 6.59
N LEU A 264 5.90 -11.44 7.31
CA LEU A 264 7.10 -10.82 6.75
C LEU A 264 7.90 -11.79 5.87
N HIS A 265 7.95 -13.06 6.26
CA HIS A 265 8.73 -14.11 5.60
C HIS A 265 8.01 -14.74 4.41
N SER A 266 6.77 -14.31 4.07
CA SER A 266 6.05 -14.79 2.89
C SER A 266 6.92 -14.64 1.63
N PRO A 267 7.10 -15.70 0.81
CA PRO A 267 7.89 -15.60 -0.42
C PRO A 267 7.27 -14.66 -1.47
N ALA A 268 5.95 -14.46 -1.43
CA ALA A 268 5.24 -13.54 -2.32
C ALA A 268 5.32 -12.07 -1.87
N LEU A 269 5.92 -11.78 -0.73
CA LEU A 269 6.15 -10.43 -0.27
C LEU A 269 7.56 -9.98 -0.67
N THR A 270 7.69 -9.20 -1.73
CA THR A 270 8.97 -8.66 -2.17
C THR A 270 9.23 -7.29 -1.59
N PHE A 271 10.47 -7.02 -1.19
CA PHE A 271 10.92 -5.71 -0.75
C PHE A 271 11.86 -5.13 -1.80
N GLU A 272 11.30 -4.27 -2.64
CA GLU A 272 12.06 -3.61 -3.68
C GLU A 272 12.73 -2.35 -3.11
N PRO A 273 14.05 -2.17 -3.29
CA PRO A 273 14.72 -0.96 -2.86
C PRO A 273 14.23 0.22 -3.69
N ILE A 274 13.92 1.32 -3.02
CA ILE A 274 13.69 2.58 -3.72
C ILE A 274 15.02 3.29 -3.82
N HIS A 275 15.51 3.48 -5.04
CA HIS A 275 16.78 4.12 -5.32
C HIS A 275 16.67 5.65 -5.24
N ARG A 276 17.82 6.34 -5.26
CA ARG A 276 17.88 7.80 -5.25
C ARG A 276 18.49 8.30 -6.54
N VAL A 277 17.91 9.36 -7.10
CA VAL A 277 18.48 10.11 -8.22
C VAL A 277 18.58 11.56 -7.82
N LEU A 278 19.78 12.11 -7.89
CA LEU A 278 20.05 13.51 -7.61
C LEU A 278 20.35 14.24 -8.93
N PHE A 279 19.63 15.33 -9.15
CA PHE A 279 19.84 16.23 -10.29
C PHE A 279 20.64 17.45 -9.83
N GLY A 280 21.48 17.99 -10.71
CA GLY A 280 22.36 19.13 -10.40
C GLY A 280 23.56 18.74 -9.55
N THR A 281 24.02 17.47 -9.66
CA THR A 281 25.15 16.93 -8.88
C THR A 281 26.19 16.29 -9.77
N ASP A 282 27.46 16.33 -9.31
CA ASP A 282 28.54 15.51 -9.83
C ASP A 282 28.74 14.28 -8.94
N VAL A 283 28.99 13.13 -9.55
CA VAL A 283 29.11 11.85 -8.82
C VAL A 283 30.33 11.81 -7.89
N HIS A 284 31.46 12.43 -8.29
CA HIS A 284 32.67 12.43 -7.49
C HIS A 284 32.56 13.40 -6.32
N ASP A 285 31.97 14.58 -6.54
CA ASP A 285 31.73 15.58 -5.50
C ASP A 285 30.74 15.03 -4.46
N LEU A 286 29.66 14.37 -4.91
CA LEU A 286 28.68 13.74 -4.03
C LEU A 286 29.34 12.63 -3.20
N LEU A 287 30.15 11.78 -3.82
CA LEU A 287 30.84 10.69 -3.15
C LEU A 287 31.86 11.20 -2.12
N GLN A 288 32.62 12.25 -2.46
CA GLN A 288 33.55 12.90 -1.54
C GLN A 288 32.82 13.51 -0.33
N SER A 289 31.70 14.18 -0.56
CA SER A 289 30.85 14.73 0.50
C SER A 289 30.30 13.63 1.41
N TYR A 290 29.89 12.48 0.81
CA TYR A 290 29.43 11.33 1.58
C TYR A 290 30.55 10.74 2.44
N GLN A 291 31.75 10.60 1.90
CA GLN A 291 32.91 10.12 2.66
C GLN A 291 33.25 11.04 3.86
N GLN A 292 33.15 12.36 3.66
CA GLN A 292 33.38 13.34 4.76
C GLN A 292 32.29 13.20 5.83
N PHE A 293 31.02 13.08 5.43
CA PHE A 293 29.91 12.85 6.34
C PHE A 293 30.11 11.58 7.18
N LEU A 294 30.43 10.46 6.53
CA LEU A 294 30.67 9.18 7.20
C LEU A 294 31.83 9.29 8.21
N SER A 295 32.92 9.93 7.82
CA SER A 295 34.10 10.11 8.69
C SER A 295 33.78 10.93 9.93
N ALA A 296 32.94 11.96 9.80
CA ALA A 296 32.48 12.78 10.92
C ALA A 296 31.62 11.99 11.92
N HIS A 297 31.01 10.87 11.48
CA HIS A 297 30.16 9.98 12.29
C HIS A 297 30.85 8.65 12.68
N GLY A 298 32.19 8.56 12.56
CA GLY A 298 32.95 7.37 12.95
C GLY A 298 32.81 6.17 11.99
N MET A 299 32.29 6.42 10.79
CA MET A 299 32.13 5.42 9.70
C MET A 299 33.17 5.70 8.60
N SER A 300 33.37 4.76 7.70
CA SER A 300 34.26 4.96 6.55
C SER A 300 33.68 4.34 5.28
N LEU A 301 34.20 4.80 4.14
CA LEU A 301 33.83 4.32 2.83
C LEU A 301 35.02 3.58 2.20
N THR A 302 34.80 2.36 1.73
CA THR A 302 35.81 1.61 1.02
C THR A 302 35.30 1.23 -0.37
N PRO A 303 36.18 1.13 -1.41
CA PRO A 303 35.76 0.54 -2.67
C PRO A 303 35.30 -0.90 -2.43
N ALA A 304 34.16 -1.25 -2.99
CA ALA A 304 33.73 -2.64 -2.97
C ALA A 304 34.69 -3.45 -3.88
N ALA A 305 35.28 -4.52 -3.34
CA ALA A 305 36.10 -5.42 -4.14
C ALA A 305 35.21 -6.00 -5.25
N SER A 306 35.61 -5.79 -6.52
CA SER A 306 34.99 -6.50 -7.63
C SER A 306 35.00 -8.00 -7.32
N PRO A 307 33.92 -8.75 -7.60
CA PRO A 307 33.92 -10.18 -7.40
C PRO A 307 35.13 -10.76 -8.17
N SER A 308 36.10 -11.24 -7.41
CA SER A 308 37.35 -11.77 -7.95
C SER A 308 37.03 -12.83 -9.01
N SER A 309 37.54 -12.63 -10.21
CA SER A 309 37.66 -13.64 -11.26
C SER A 309 37.98 -15.00 -10.63
N VAL A 310 37.14 -15.98 -10.94
CA VAL A 310 37.34 -17.39 -10.61
C VAL A 310 38.79 -17.74 -10.90
N PRO A 311 39.53 -18.39 -10.00
CA PRO A 311 40.90 -18.78 -10.30
C PRO A 311 40.89 -19.71 -11.50
N SER A 312 41.61 -19.33 -12.54
CA SER A 312 41.80 -20.12 -13.76
C SER A 312 42.48 -21.46 -13.42
N GLY A 313 41.63 -22.48 -13.28
CA GLY A 313 42.08 -23.87 -13.25
C GLY A 313 42.51 -24.31 -14.64
N LYS A 314 43.76 -24.70 -14.73
CA LYS A 314 44.43 -25.53 -15.76
C LYS A 314 43.81 -25.60 -17.15
N GLN A 315 44.47 -24.94 -18.11
CA GLN A 315 44.30 -25.13 -19.54
C GLN A 315 44.43 -26.61 -19.94
N PRO A 316 43.52 -27.17 -20.72
CA PRO A 316 43.81 -28.34 -21.52
C PRO A 316 44.56 -27.96 -22.80
N PRO A 317 45.35 -28.90 -23.44
CA PRO A 317 46.30 -28.58 -24.49
C PRO A 317 45.64 -28.18 -25.81
N ALA A 318 46.35 -27.32 -26.53
CA ALA A 318 45.98 -26.72 -27.79
C ALA A 318 45.55 -27.70 -28.86
N ALA A 319 44.40 -27.46 -29.48
CA ALA A 319 44.05 -28.01 -30.79
C ALA A 319 43.98 -26.88 -31.81
N ALA A 320 44.45 -27.19 -33.01
CA ALA A 320 44.83 -26.31 -34.11
C ALA A 320 43.76 -25.29 -34.56
N GLN A 321 44.24 -24.10 -34.94
CA GLN A 321 43.51 -23.01 -35.57
C GLN A 321 43.10 -23.32 -37.03
N PRO A 322 41.96 -22.81 -37.50
CA PRO A 322 41.75 -22.42 -38.88
C PRO A 322 41.73 -20.89 -39.05
N SER A 323 42.24 -20.44 -40.19
CA SER A 323 42.47 -19.05 -40.61
C SER A 323 41.23 -18.16 -40.77
N PRO A 324 41.43 -16.83 -40.83
CA PRO A 324 40.35 -15.86 -40.69
C PRO A 324 39.57 -15.62 -41.99
N ALA A 325 38.23 -15.60 -41.90
CA ALA A 325 37.37 -15.08 -42.95
C ALA A 325 36.81 -13.72 -42.52
N THR A 326 37.00 -12.77 -43.39
CA THR A 326 36.50 -11.39 -43.39
C THR A 326 35.02 -11.29 -43.07
N CYS A 327 34.69 -10.47 -42.10
CA CYS A 327 33.30 -10.11 -41.78
C CYS A 327 33.04 -8.66 -42.22
N GLU A 328 32.19 -8.51 -43.23
CA GLU A 328 31.64 -7.23 -43.70
C GLU A 328 30.63 -6.68 -42.71
N ARG A 329 30.72 -5.38 -42.50
CA ARG A 329 29.77 -4.60 -41.72
C ARG A 329 28.42 -4.47 -42.47
N SER A 330 27.36 -4.91 -41.87
CA SER A 330 26.01 -4.51 -42.27
C SER A 330 25.38 -3.59 -41.20
N VAL A 331 25.16 -2.36 -41.59
CA VAL A 331 24.41 -1.34 -40.87
C VAL A 331 22.91 -1.62 -41.08
N ILE A 332 22.16 -1.92 -40.04
CA ILE A 332 20.71 -2.01 -40.13
C ILE A 332 20.12 -0.72 -39.55
N ALA A 333 19.47 0.04 -40.42
CA ALA A 333 18.68 1.22 -40.07
C ALA A 333 17.34 0.78 -39.44
N VAL A 334 17.00 1.39 -38.32
CA VAL A 334 15.70 1.26 -37.70
C VAL A 334 14.70 2.15 -38.43
N SER A 335 13.76 1.56 -39.15
CA SER A 335 12.64 2.27 -39.76
C SER A 335 11.40 2.21 -38.87
N SER A 336 10.87 3.39 -38.65
CA SER A 336 9.63 3.70 -37.96
C SER A 336 8.42 3.01 -38.64
N PHE A 337 7.59 2.35 -37.85
CA PHE A 337 6.28 1.89 -38.29
C PHE A 337 5.25 3.02 -38.16
N SER A 338 4.78 3.51 -39.32
CA SER A 338 3.56 4.31 -39.45
C SER A 338 2.45 3.42 -39.97
N THR A 339 1.40 3.31 -39.21
CA THR A 339 0.19 2.58 -39.60
C THR A 339 -0.61 3.39 -40.59
N ILE A 340 -0.80 2.91 -41.78
CA ILE A 340 -1.68 3.44 -42.81
C ILE A 340 -3.10 2.94 -42.56
N CYS A 341 -4.03 3.86 -42.40
CA CYS A 341 -5.44 3.58 -42.44
C CYS A 341 -6.01 4.15 -43.75
N GLU A 342 -6.47 3.28 -44.63
CA GLU A 342 -7.06 3.59 -45.90
C GLU A 342 -8.48 4.13 -45.74
N LYS A 343 -8.74 5.31 -46.31
CA LYS A 343 -10.07 5.92 -46.44
C LYS A 343 -10.55 5.85 -47.87
N GLN A 344 -11.75 5.38 -48.04
CA GLN A 344 -12.55 5.65 -49.24
C GLN A 344 -13.43 6.87 -49.02
N SER A 345 -13.37 7.80 -50.03
CA SER A 345 -14.29 8.92 -50.17
C SER A 345 -15.38 8.61 -51.21
N PRO A 346 -16.49 9.36 -51.22
CA PRO A 346 -16.67 10.25 -52.39
C PRO A 346 -17.25 11.65 -52.11
N ALA A 347 -16.69 12.58 -52.82
CA ALA A 347 -17.21 13.70 -53.61
C ALA A 347 -18.33 14.62 -53.09
N GLY A 348 -18.06 15.93 -53.17
CA GLY A 348 -19.05 16.91 -53.55
C GLY A 348 -18.89 18.32 -52.98
N THR A 349 -18.40 19.23 -53.86
CA THR A 349 -18.72 20.64 -54.11
C THR A 349 -18.28 21.79 -53.17
N GLN A 350 -17.38 22.53 -53.71
CA GLN A 350 -17.09 23.98 -53.85
C GLN A 350 -17.89 25.03 -53.04
N SER A 351 -17.20 26.00 -52.45
CA SER A 351 -17.10 27.45 -52.82
C SER A 351 -16.34 28.20 -51.72
N SER A 352 -15.25 28.73 -52.00
CA SER A 352 -14.76 30.10 -52.32
C SER A 352 -14.72 31.11 -51.18
N SER A 353 -13.49 31.61 -50.98
CA SER A 353 -13.05 33.02 -50.70
C SER A 353 -13.29 33.55 -49.28
N THR A 354 -12.40 34.24 -48.61
CA THR A 354 -11.49 35.32 -49.01
C THR A 354 -10.56 35.65 -47.84
N ILE A 355 -9.35 35.99 -48.17
CA ILE A 355 -8.23 36.56 -47.43
C ILE A 355 -8.62 37.78 -46.60
N CYS A 356 -8.06 37.98 -45.40
CA CYS A 356 -7.50 39.27 -45.03
C CYS A 356 -6.44 39.14 -43.92
N GLU A 357 -5.21 39.51 -44.27
CA GLU A 357 -4.09 39.90 -43.43
C GLU A 357 -4.38 41.20 -42.69
N LYS A 358 -3.83 41.38 -41.49
CA LYS A 358 -3.10 42.59 -41.04
C LYS A 358 -2.63 42.45 -39.59
N GLN A 359 -1.32 42.34 -39.40
CA GLN A 359 -0.35 43.28 -38.84
C GLN A 359 -0.69 43.91 -37.47
N SER A 360 0.27 43.67 -36.56
CA SER A 360 0.52 44.39 -35.31
C SER A 360 0.74 45.91 -35.50
N PRO A 361 0.66 46.71 -34.45
CA PRO A 361 1.92 47.14 -33.82
C PRO A 361 1.92 47.31 -32.29
N ALA A 362 3.16 47.37 -31.84
CA ALA A 362 3.74 47.62 -30.55
C ALA A 362 3.20 48.85 -29.77
N GLY A 363 3.43 48.82 -28.47
CA GLY A 363 3.67 50.05 -27.77
C GLY A 363 3.19 50.12 -26.32
N THR A 364 4.15 50.19 -25.44
CA THR A 364 4.32 51.02 -24.25
C THR A 364 3.95 50.45 -22.87
N GLN A 365 5.01 50.28 -22.11
CA GLN A 365 5.02 50.41 -20.65
C GLN A 365 4.73 51.85 -20.21
N PRO A 366 4.32 52.10 -18.99
CA PRO A 366 5.20 52.87 -18.11
C PRO A 366 5.45 52.33 -16.71
N SER A 367 6.59 52.70 -16.31
CA SER A 367 7.35 52.61 -15.07
C SER A 367 6.72 53.27 -13.85
N SER A 368 7.36 52.89 -12.73
CA SER A 368 7.60 53.62 -11.48
C SER A 368 6.46 53.59 -10.46
N THR A 369 6.69 53.40 -9.16
CA THR A 369 7.64 54.09 -8.31
C THR A 369 7.75 53.31 -6.98
N ILE A 370 8.97 53.22 -6.53
CA ILE A 370 9.46 52.86 -5.18
C ILE A 370 8.85 53.75 -4.09
N CYS A 371 8.52 53.18 -2.96
CA CYS A 371 8.62 53.91 -1.70
C CYS A 371 9.04 52.97 -0.57
N GLU A 372 10.32 53.07 -0.23
CA GLU A 372 10.90 52.63 1.05
C GLU A 372 10.36 53.49 2.21
N LYS A 373 10.07 52.86 3.34
CA LYS A 373 10.29 53.47 4.64
C LYS A 373 10.67 52.44 5.69
N GLN A 374 11.89 52.56 6.11
CA GLN A 374 12.46 52.03 7.36
C GLN A 374 11.83 52.69 8.59
N SER A 375 11.75 51.99 9.66
CA SER A 375 12.25 52.24 11.04
C SER A 375 11.31 51.52 12.01
N SER A 376 11.68 50.87 12.98
CA SER A 376 12.65 50.86 14.06
C SER A 376 12.01 50.07 15.21
N ALA A 377 12.84 49.35 15.89
CA ALA A 377 12.56 48.53 17.09
C ALA A 377 11.85 49.35 18.20
N ASP A 378 11.00 48.65 18.98
CA ASP A 378 11.02 48.74 20.43
C ASP A 378 10.15 47.68 21.12
N ALA A 379 10.82 47.00 22.03
CA ALA A 379 10.47 46.53 23.38
C ALA A 379 9.07 45.95 23.71
N LEU A 380 9.12 44.71 24.18
CA LEU A 380 8.11 44.06 25.03
C LEU A 380 7.83 44.80 26.34
N PRO A 381 6.64 44.67 26.91
CA PRO A 381 6.54 44.36 28.34
C PRO A 381 5.65 43.12 28.65
N SER A 382 6.06 42.43 29.71
CA SER A 382 5.42 41.28 30.35
C SER A 382 4.05 41.63 30.97
N PRO A 383 3.16 40.63 31.15
CA PRO A 383 1.81 40.84 31.69
C PRO A 383 1.79 40.81 33.21
N ALA A 384 1.11 41.78 33.77
CA ALA A 384 0.72 41.85 35.17
C ALA A 384 -0.53 41.06 35.45
N THR A 385 -0.47 40.27 36.51
CA THR A 385 -1.56 39.60 37.21
C THR A 385 -2.68 40.57 37.64
N HIS A 386 -3.93 40.24 37.30
CA HIS A 386 -5.10 40.78 38.00
C HIS A 386 -6.04 39.63 38.35
N GLU A 387 -6.02 39.28 39.64
CA GLU A 387 -7.11 38.65 40.37
C GLU A 387 -8.39 39.51 40.30
N ARG A 388 -9.50 38.95 39.92
CA ARG A 388 -10.84 39.48 40.26
C ARG A 388 -11.70 38.41 40.83
N GLN A 389 -12.11 38.67 42.04
CA GLN A 389 -13.06 37.97 42.89
C GLN A 389 -14.42 37.69 42.23
N MET A 390 -14.93 36.51 42.51
CA MET A 390 -16.30 36.10 42.30
C MET A 390 -17.25 36.79 43.33
N PRO A 391 -18.47 37.09 42.96
CA PRO A 391 -19.57 37.17 43.92
C PRO A 391 -20.43 35.89 43.90
N ALA A 392 -20.85 35.51 45.11
CA ALA A 392 -21.62 34.34 45.45
C ALA A 392 -23.12 34.51 45.12
N ASP A 393 -23.82 33.36 45.08
CA ASP A 393 -25.23 33.13 45.30
C ASP A 393 -26.27 33.57 44.27
N VAL A 394 -26.75 32.58 43.48
CA VAL A 394 -28.19 32.49 43.14
C VAL A 394 -28.57 31.00 43.16
N GLN A 395 -29.47 30.66 44.11
CA GLN A 395 -30.17 29.37 44.19
C GLN A 395 -31.21 29.24 43.07
N PRO A 396 -31.44 28.06 42.50
CA PRO A 396 -32.58 27.83 41.60
C PRO A 396 -33.86 27.47 42.37
N SER A 397 -34.96 28.12 42.01
CA SER A 397 -36.34 27.86 42.48
C SER A 397 -36.94 26.58 41.85
N PRO A 398 -37.93 25.94 42.49
CA PRO A 398 -38.39 24.60 42.12
C PRO A 398 -39.39 24.60 40.94
N VAL A 399 -39.30 23.56 40.12
CA VAL A 399 -40.22 23.26 39.01
C VAL A 399 -41.45 22.54 39.52
N PRO A 400 -42.69 22.90 39.10
CA PRO A 400 -43.90 22.21 39.51
C PRO A 400 -44.14 20.91 38.73
N SER A 401 -44.51 19.86 39.48
CA SER A 401 -45.02 18.58 39.01
C SER A 401 -46.27 18.73 38.15
N GLY A 402 -46.29 18.15 36.95
CA GLY A 402 -47.48 18.16 36.10
C GLY A 402 -47.58 16.95 35.18
N LYS A 403 -48.38 15.96 35.62
CA LYS A 403 -49.22 15.00 34.86
C LYS A 403 -48.58 14.04 33.86
N GLN A 404 -48.60 12.76 34.25
CA GLN A 404 -48.52 11.60 33.36
C GLN A 404 -49.70 11.55 32.36
N PRO A 405 -49.47 11.16 31.10
CA PRO A 405 -50.55 10.66 30.24
C PRO A 405 -50.76 9.14 30.41
N PRO A 406 -51.98 8.63 30.09
CA PRO A 406 -52.38 7.27 30.44
C PRO A 406 -51.79 6.19 29.53
N ALA A 407 -51.67 4.99 30.13
CA ALA A 407 -51.23 3.74 29.50
C ALA A 407 -52.14 3.34 28.32
N ALA A 408 -51.52 3.05 27.17
CA ALA A 408 -52.17 2.38 26.06
C ALA A 408 -52.01 0.87 26.19
N ALA A 409 -53.11 0.17 26.02
CA ALA A 409 -53.31 -1.26 26.21
C ALA A 409 -52.50 -2.12 25.23
N GLN A 410 -51.98 -3.22 25.76
CA GLN A 410 -51.45 -4.36 24.97
C GLN A 410 -52.60 -5.17 24.36
N PRO A 411 -52.52 -5.68 23.13
CA PRO A 411 -53.36 -6.77 22.66
C PRO A 411 -52.71 -8.12 22.95
N SER A 412 -53.52 -9.02 23.53
CA SER A 412 -53.23 -10.42 23.81
C SER A 412 -53.18 -11.28 22.53
N PRO A 413 -52.51 -12.46 22.56
CA PRO A 413 -52.30 -13.29 21.39
C PRO A 413 -53.53 -14.14 21.05
N ALA A 414 -53.89 -14.15 19.77
CA ALA A 414 -54.85 -15.08 19.22
C ALA A 414 -54.15 -16.36 18.72
N THR A 415 -54.48 -17.44 19.38
CA THR A 415 -54.30 -18.84 18.90
C THR A 415 -55.06 -19.05 17.61
N CYS A 416 -54.41 -19.64 16.61
CA CYS A 416 -55.11 -20.28 15.53
C CYS A 416 -54.48 -21.64 15.23
N GLU A 417 -55.37 -22.62 15.27
CA GLU A 417 -55.12 -24.05 15.17
C GLU A 417 -54.72 -24.52 13.76
N LYS A 418 -54.13 -25.71 13.79
CA LYS A 418 -53.76 -26.60 12.68
C LYS A 418 -54.92 -26.85 11.70
N GLN A 419 -54.59 -26.89 10.44
CA GLN A 419 -55.15 -27.88 9.50
C GLN A 419 -54.18 -28.14 8.36
N SER A 420 -53.72 -29.39 8.28
CA SER A 420 -53.18 -30.01 7.06
C SER A 420 -54.35 -30.50 6.17
N PRO A 421 -54.11 -30.61 4.87
CA PRO A 421 -54.51 -31.87 4.22
C PRO A 421 -53.40 -32.49 3.38
N ALA A 422 -53.50 -33.78 3.39
CA ALA A 422 -52.65 -34.77 2.75
C ALA A 422 -52.89 -34.91 1.23
N SER A 423 -51.79 -35.39 0.60
CA SER A 423 -51.74 -36.35 -0.52
C SER A 423 -52.50 -36.09 -1.83
N THR A 424 -51.74 -36.11 -2.91
CA THR A 424 -51.97 -37.09 -4.01
C THR A 424 -50.71 -37.33 -4.84
N LEU A 425 -50.43 -38.59 -5.02
CA LEU A 425 -49.45 -39.24 -5.89
C LEU A 425 -49.76 -39.03 -7.37
N SER A 426 -48.72 -39.02 -8.22
CA SER A 426 -48.58 -39.78 -9.48
C SER A 426 -47.22 -39.44 -10.08
N ALA A 427 -46.31 -40.39 -10.10
CA ALA A 427 -46.01 -41.46 -11.07
C ALA A 427 -45.11 -40.94 -12.21
N VAL A 428 -43.81 -41.26 -12.11
CA VAL A 428 -43.03 -42.20 -12.95
C VAL A 428 -42.92 -41.86 -14.45
N VAL A 429 -41.70 -41.56 -14.90
CA VAL A 429 -41.10 -42.22 -16.08
C VAL A 429 -39.58 -42.25 -15.94
N ASN A 430 -39.02 -43.45 -16.07
CA ASN A 430 -37.63 -43.88 -16.09
C ASN A 430 -36.88 -43.47 -17.37
N GLU A 431 -35.59 -43.12 -17.17
CA GLU A 431 -34.33 -43.60 -17.79
C GLU A 431 -34.13 -43.55 -19.33
N PRO A 432 -32.88 -43.66 -19.86
CA PRO A 432 -31.66 -44.25 -19.29
C PRO A 432 -30.32 -43.48 -19.53
N HIS A 433 -29.31 -43.83 -18.72
CA HIS A 433 -27.88 -43.65 -18.95
C HIS A 433 -27.34 -44.40 -20.18
N PRO A 434 -26.21 -43.97 -20.76
CA PRO A 434 -25.20 -44.89 -21.20
C PRO A 434 -23.82 -44.70 -20.58
N ALA A 435 -23.38 -45.77 -19.96
CA ALA A 435 -22.14 -46.53 -20.05
C ALA A 435 -20.79 -45.75 -20.05
N SER A 436 -20.02 -46.03 -19.00
CA SER A 436 -18.58 -45.96 -18.87
C SER A 436 -17.82 -46.67 -19.98
N VAL A 437 -16.81 -46.02 -20.57
CA VAL A 437 -15.75 -46.67 -21.34
C VAL A 437 -14.42 -46.43 -20.65
N ALA A 438 -13.81 -47.54 -20.28
CA ALA A 438 -12.47 -47.63 -19.71
C ALA A 438 -11.41 -47.32 -20.78
N VAL A 439 -10.35 -46.58 -20.38
CA VAL A 439 -9.15 -46.35 -21.18
C VAL A 439 -8.01 -47.17 -20.59
N PRO A 440 -7.29 -47.97 -21.38
CA PRO A 440 -6.10 -48.66 -20.91
C PRO A 440 -4.86 -47.77 -21.04
N SER A 441 -4.00 -47.85 -20.01
CA SER A 441 -2.64 -47.37 -19.96
C SER A 441 -1.77 -48.04 -21.01
N ARG A 442 -1.01 -47.27 -21.78
CA ARG A 442 0.24 -47.73 -22.41
C ARG A 442 1.25 -46.60 -22.48
N ALA A 443 2.35 -46.81 -21.78
CA ALA A 443 3.60 -46.10 -21.97
C ALA A 443 4.21 -46.49 -23.32
N SER A 444 4.75 -45.52 -24.06
CA SER A 444 5.86 -45.74 -24.99
C SER A 444 6.56 -44.40 -25.26
N GLU A 445 7.85 -44.41 -25.01
CA GLU A 445 8.84 -43.46 -25.45
C GLU A 445 8.74 -43.14 -26.94
N LEU A 446 8.98 -41.88 -27.33
CA LEU A 446 9.65 -41.48 -28.57
C LEU A 446 9.97 -39.99 -28.57
N ASP A 447 11.24 -39.74 -28.47
CA ASP A 447 12.11 -38.97 -29.38
C ASP A 447 11.84 -37.46 -29.57
N SER A 448 12.93 -36.75 -29.25
CA SER A 448 13.20 -35.35 -29.42
C SER A 448 13.28 -34.95 -30.89
N SER A 449 12.55 -33.91 -31.27
CA SER A 449 12.97 -33.06 -32.37
C SER A 449 12.77 -31.60 -32.02
N ALA A 450 13.85 -30.87 -32.05
CA ALA A 450 14.05 -29.50 -31.75
C ALA A 450 13.15 -28.57 -32.60
N VAL A 451 12.34 -27.75 -31.94
CA VAL A 451 11.81 -26.52 -32.53
C VAL A 451 12.50 -25.36 -31.80
N THR A 452 13.42 -24.73 -32.50
CA THR A 452 14.16 -23.53 -32.08
C THR A 452 13.18 -22.38 -31.95
N ARG A 453 12.92 -21.92 -30.73
CA ARG A 453 12.26 -20.64 -30.45
C ARG A 453 13.29 -19.51 -30.50
N PRO A 454 12.94 -18.31 -31.03
CA PRO A 454 13.89 -17.17 -31.05
C PRO A 454 14.22 -16.75 -29.63
N GLY A 455 15.51 -16.45 -29.42
CA GLY A 455 16.07 -16.15 -28.12
C GLY A 455 15.40 -15.01 -27.37
N VAL A 456 14.87 -15.36 -26.22
CA VAL A 456 14.68 -14.42 -25.12
C VAL A 456 16.07 -14.08 -24.61
N ILE A 457 16.46 -12.82 -24.73
CA ILE A 457 17.63 -12.27 -24.08
C ILE A 457 17.43 -12.53 -22.58
N SER A 458 18.18 -13.45 -22.02
CA SER A 458 18.23 -13.67 -20.60
C SER A 458 18.80 -12.39 -19.97
N GLU A 459 17.94 -11.58 -19.38
CA GLU A 459 18.37 -10.62 -18.37
C GLU A 459 19.16 -11.41 -17.32
N ALA A 460 20.38 -10.98 -17.11
CA ALA A 460 21.27 -11.54 -16.10
C ALA A 460 20.48 -11.49 -14.76
N ARG A 461 20.06 -12.67 -14.29
CA ARG A 461 19.54 -12.84 -12.95
C ARG A 461 20.63 -12.38 -12.00
N ASP A 462 20.29 -11.35 -11.27
CA ASP A 462 21.11 -10.63 -10.33
C ASP A 462 21.86 -11.55 -9.39
N ALA A 463 23.11 -11.17 -9.17
CA ALA A 463 23.98 -11.76 -8.18
C ALA A 463 23.27 -11.82 -6.82
N LYS A 464 23.43 -12.94 -6.11
CA LYS A 464 23.02 -13.12 -4.71
C LYS A 464 23.22 -11.85 -3.91
N PRO A 465 22.30 -11.51 -2.98
CA PRO A 465 22.43 -10.35 -2.12
C PRO A 465 23.77 -10.41 -1.38
N THR A 466 24.66 -9.53 -1.76
CA THR A 466 25.89 -9.25 -1.03
C THR A 466 25.51 -8.50 0.24
N ASN A 467 26.08 -8.88 1.37
CA ASN A 467 25.86 -8.29 2.69
C ASN A 467 25.61 -6.78 2.65
N GLY A 468 24.55 -6.36 3.30
CA GLY A 468 23.76 -5.15 3.23
C GLY A 468 24.39 -3.75 3.33
N ASN A 469 25.70 -3.56 3.11
CA ASN A 469 26.35 -2.24 3.28
C ASN A 469 26.94 -1.70 1.96
N HIS A 470 26.50 -2.23 0.82
CA HIS A 470 26.97 -1.81 -0.50
C HIS A 470 26.03 -0.76 -1.10
N LEU A 471 26.61 0.23 -1.77
CA LEU A 471 25.92 1.24 -2.56
C LEU A 471 26.63 1.35 -3.92
N THR A 472 25.87 1.57 -4.99
CA THR A 472 26.43 1.87 -6.30
C THR A 472 26.07 3.29 -6.71
N PHE A 473 27.06 4.13 -6.91
CA PHE A 473 26.90 5.49 -7.44
C PHE A 473 27.06 5.45 -8.96
N ILE A 474 26.13 6.04 -9.70
CA ILE A 474 26.05 5.97 -11.16
C ILE A 474 25.89 7.38 -11.72
N SER A 475 26.67 7.68 -12.78
CA SER A 475 26.45 8.81 -13.70
C SER A 475 26.53 8.32 -15.15
N ALA A 476 26.46 9.21 -16.12
CA ALA A 476 26.67 8.89 -17.53
C ALA A 476 28.02 8.23 -17.78
N ASP A 477 29.06 8.67 -17.05
CA ASP A 477 30.48 8.31 -17.28
C ASP A 477 31.06 7.41 -16.19
N ALA A 478 30.38 7.20 -15.07
CA ALA A 478 30.90 6.47 -13.93
C ALA A 478 29.90 5.49 -13.33
N CYS A 479 30.44 4.37 -12.83
CA CYS A 479 29.72 3.39 -12.01
C CYS A 479 30.66 2.96 -10.88
N ILE A 480 30.41 3.39 -9.66
CA ILE A 480 31.32 3.27 -8.52
C ILE A 480 30.63 2.50 -7.41
N ASP A 481 31.12 1.28 -7.17
CA ASP A 481 30.65 0.44 -6.08
C ASP A 481 31.43 0.75 -4.81
N VAL A 482 30.71 1.02 -3.73
CA VAL A 482 31.29 1.36 -2.43
C VAL A 482 30.64 0.55 -1.31
N ARG A 483 31.40 0.39 -0.24
CA ARG A 483 30.94 -0.26 0.98
C ARG A 483 31.11 0.70 2.17
N VAL A 484 30.06 0.79 2.99
CA VAL A 484 30.13 1.51 4.27
C VAL A 484 30.61 0.56 5.34
N GLU A 485 31.72 0.93 5.99
CA GLU A 485 32.30 0.18 7.10
C GLU A 485 31.81 0.77 8.44
N ASN A 486 31.56 -0.11 9.42
CA ASN A 486 31.03 0.22 10.74
C ASN A 486 29.73 1.05 10.69
N PRO A 487 28.72 0.63 9.91
CA PRO A 487 27.51 1.41 9.76
C PRO A 487 26.73 1.50 11.08
N SER A 488 26.12 2.66 11.32
CA SER A 488 25.27 2.91 12.51
C SER A 488 23.91 2.20 12.44
N SER A 489 23.56 1.62 11.29
CA SER A 489 22.32 0.88 11.05
C SER A 489 22.57 -0.31 10.12
N PRO A 490 21.86 -1.43 10.29
CA PRO A 490 21.92 -2.56 9.37
C PRO A 490 21.32 -2.24 7.99
N LEU A 491 20.57 -1.14 7.86
CA LEU A 491 19.97 -0.70 6.60
C LEU A 491 20.78 0.44 5.99
N PRO A 492 21.36 0.28 4.80
CA PRO A 492 22.18 1.31 4.14
C PRO A 492 21.45 2.63 3.95
N VAL A 493 20.16 2.59 3.67
CA VAL A 493 19.33 3.80 3.50
C VAL A 493 19.24 4.64 4.78
N ALA A 494 19.27 4.01 5.95
CA ALA A 494 19.23 4.71 7.24
C ALA A 494 20.53 5.51 7.51
N VAL A 495 21.63 5.09 6.91
CA VAL A 495 22.91 5.82 6.93
C VAL A 495 22.97 6.88 5.82
N LEU A 496 22.47 6.53 4.63
CA LEU A 496 22.53 7.39 3.44
C LEU A 496 21.58 8.61 3.54
N GLN A 497 20.33 8.41 3.97
CA GLN A 497 19.31 9.47 3.90
C GLN A 497 19.65 10.71 4.76
N PRO A 498 20.16 10.59 6.00
CA PRO A 498 20.60 11.75 6.77
C PRO A 498 21.68 12.57 6.06
N PHE A 499 22.62 11.91 5.38
CA PHE A 499 23.59 12.59 4.54
C PHE A 499 22.91 13.35 3.39
N LEU A 500 21.99 12.71 2.66
CA LEU A 500 21.30 13.34 1.53
C LEU A 500 20.46 14.55 1.97
N ASP A 501 19.80 14.45 3.12
CA ASP A 501 19.03 15.57 3.69
C ASP A 501 19.94 16.75 4.06
N ASP A 502 21.13 16.49 4.60
CA ASP A 502 22.14 17.51 4.90
C ASP A 502 22.76 18.10 3.62
N TYR A 503 23.08 17.26 2.66
CA TYR A 503 23.60 17.66 1.36
C TYR A 503 22.64 18.60 0.61
N LEU A 504 21.37 18.24 0.52
CA LEU A 504 20.35 19.06 -0.14
C LEU A 504 20.13 20.41 0.54
N ARG A 505 20.27 20.47 1.86
CA ARG A 505 20.17 21.72 2.63
C ARG A 505 21.30 22.69 2.29
N THR A 506 22.49 22.18 2.01
CA THR A 506 23.70 22.96 1.68
C THR A 506 23.88 23.19 0.17
N HIS A 507 23.15 22.45 -0.67
CA HIS A 507 23.22 22.53 -2.14
C HIS A 507 21.82 22.81 -2.74
N PRO A 508 21.32 24.04 -2.68
CA PRO A 508 19.93 24.37 -3.06
C PRO A 508 19.62 24.18 -4.55
N ALA A 509 20.64 24.04 -5.40
CA ALA A 509 20.46 23.70 -6.82
C ALA A 509 20.22 22.20 -7.04
N ALA A 510 20.60 21.34 -6.08
CA ALA A 510 20.39 19.91 -6.15
C ALA A 510 18.94 19.54 -5.82
N ARG A 511 18.41 18.55 -6.52
CA ARG A 511 17.07 17.97 -6.28
C ARG A 511 17.20 16.46 -6.20
N ILE A 512 16.39 15.82 -5.36
CA ILE A 512 16.33 14.37 -5.22
C ILE A 512 15.01 13.82 -5.75
N ASP A 513 15.07 12.68 -6.42
CA ASP A 513 13.92 11.84 -6.76
C ASP A 513 14.12 10.42 -6.23
N TYR A 514 13.01 9.70 -6.06
CA TYR A 514 12.92 8.37 -5.49
C TYR A 514 12.39 7.42 -6.58
N VAL A 515 13.26 6.56 -7.08
CA VAL A 515 13.04 5.82 -8.33
C VAL A 515 13.01 4.32 -8.08
N HIS A 516 11.99 3.65 -8.63
CA HIS A 516 11.89 2.19 -8.64
C HIS A 516 12.66 1.61 -9.83
N GLY A 517 13.39 0.54 -9.57
CA GLY A 517 14.11 -0.22 -10.58
C GLY A 517 15.44 0.40 -11.04
N ALA A 518 16.50 -0.39 -11.03
CA ALA A 518 17.85 0.05 -11.41
C ALA A 518 17.95 0.50 -12.89
N SER A 519 17.15 -0.08 -13.79
CA SER A 519 17.09 0.32 -15.20
C SER A 519 16.59 1.75 -15.39
N ALA A 520 15.56 2.15 -14.64
CA ALA A 520 15.04 3.51 -14.67
C ALA A 520 16.07 4.52 -14.14
N VAL A 521 16.78 4.18 -13.05
CA VAL A 521 17.87 5.01 -12.53
C VAL A 521 18.96 5.20 -13.59
N ARG A 522 19.41 4.09 -14.23
CA ARG A 522 20.44 4.15 -15.29
C ARG A 522 20.01 5.01 -16.47
N ALA A 523 18.73 4.95 -16.85
CA ALA A 523 18.19 5.80 -17.93
C ALA A 523 18.22 7.28 -17.57
N LEU A 524 17.81 7.65 -16.35
CA LEU A 524 17.85 9.04 -15.86
C LEU A 524 19.28 9.58 -15.77
N CYS A 525 20.23 8.75 -15.35
CA CYS A 525 21.64 9.12 -15.19
C CYS A 525 22.40 9.31 -16.53
N GLN A 526 21.76 9.10 -17.67
CA GLN A 526 22.33 9.52 -18.98
C GLN A 526 22.30 11.05 -19.15
N SER A 527 21.50 11.76 -18.35
CA SER A 527 21.44 13.21 -18.37
C SER A 527 22.66 13.82 -17.64
N PRO A 528 23.23 14.93 -18.15
CA PRO A 528 24.34 15.62 -17.48
C PRO A 528 23.98 16.03 -16.05
N HIS A 529 24.97 16.06 -15.18
CA HIS A 529 24.81 16.47 -13.77
C HIS A 529 23.70 15.69 -13.02
N THR A 530 23.58 14.40 -13.34
CA THR A 530 22.63 13.51 -12.69
C THR A 530 23.36 12.32 -12.09
N THR A 531 23.21 12.14 -10.78
CA THR A 531 23.83 11.03 -10.04
C THR A 531 22.76 10.11 -9.49
N GLY A 532 22.79 8.83 -9.84
CA GLY A 532 21.98 7.77 -9.27
C GLY A 532 22.71 7.08 -8.13
N ILE A 533 21.98 6.67 -7.10
CA ILE A 533 22.48 5.82 -6.03
C ILE A 533 21.58 4.58 -5.95
N LEU A 534 22.13 3.44 -6.38
CA LEU A 534 21.44 2.17 -6.24
C LEU A 534 21.66 1.63 -4.82
N LEU A 535 20.56 1.26 -4.19
CA LEU A 535 20.55 0.59 -2.90
C LEU A 535 20.39 -0.92 -3.11
N PRO A 536 20.97 -1.74 -2.21
CA PRO A 536 20.78 -3.18 -2.24
C PRO A 536 19.34 -3.54 -1.87
N ALA A 537 18.91 -4.75 -2.24
CA ALA A 537 17.68 -5.34 -1.74
C ALA A 537 17.71 -5.40 -0.21
N ILE A 538 16.55 -5.17 0.41
CA ILE A 538 16.43 -5.18 1.86
C ILE A 538 16.28 -6.62 2.33
N ASP A 539 17.14 -7.02 3.27
CA ASP A 539 16.93 -8.24 4.00
C ASP A 539 15.71 -8.09 4.93
N LYS A 540 14.69 -8.90 4.71
CA LYS A 540 13.48 -8.91 5.52
C LYS A 540 13.78 -9.10 7.00
N ALA A 541 14.75 -9.96 7.34
CA ALA A 541 15.16 -10.22 8.71
C ALA A 541 15.76 -9.00 9.41
N ALA A 542 16.28 -8.02 8.67
CA ALA A 542 16.83 -6.78 9.22
C ALA A 542 15.75 -5.74 9.59
N LEU A 543 14.51 -5.88 9.11
CA LEU A 543 13.46 -4.85 9.27
C LEU A 543 13.08 -4.65 10.74
N PHE A 544 12.69 -5.71 11.44
CA PHE A 544 12.26 -5.62 12.84
C PHE A 544 13.38 -5.15 13.77
N PRO A 545 14.62 -5.68 13.67
CA PRO A 545 15.76 -5.13 14.39
C PRO A 545 15.99 -3.64 14.13
N ALA A 546 15.90 -3.19 12.88
CA ALA A 546 16.09 -1.78 12.54
C ALA A 546 15.01 -0.88 13.17
N VAL A 547 13.74 -1.30 13.14
CA VAL A 547 12.62 -0.58 13.78
C VAL A 547 12.77 -0.57 15.31
N ARG A 548 13.26 -1.65 15.93
CA ARG A 548 13.52 -1.70 17.39
C ARG A 548 14.62 -0.74 17.81
N GLN A 549 15.74 -0.71 17.08
CA GLN A 549 16.93 0.09 17.41
C GLN A 549 16.81 1.54 17.00
N GLY A 550 16.37 1.80 15.76
CA GLY A 550 16.38 3.12 15.14
C GLY A 550 15.04 3.85 15.17
N GLY A 551 13.97 3.20 15.62
CA GLY A 551 12.62 3.74 15.50
C GLY A 551 12.11 3.66 14.06
N VAL A 552 11.62 4.78 13.51
CA VAL A 552 11.13 4.82 12.12
C VAL A 552 12.28 4.88 11.13
N LEU A 553 12.13 4.14 10.04
CA LEU A 553 13.05 4.18 8.91
C LEU A 553 12.88 5.49 8.11
N PRO A 554 13.89 5.92 7.36
CA PRO A 554 13.73 7.00 6.39
C PRO A 554 12.58 6.71 5.43
N ARG A 555 11.85 7.76 5.06
CA ARG A 555 10.77 7.64 4.07
C ARG A 555 11.29 7.07 2.74
N LYS A 556 10.43 6.31 2.06
CA LYS A 556 10.78 5.70 0.79
C LYS A 556 12.00 4.77 0.90
N THR A 557 12.06 4.00 1.99
CA THR A 557 13.10 2.98 2.21
C THR A 557 12.92 1.80 1.26
N PHE A 558 11.69 1.30 1.15
CA PHE A 558 11.33 0.20 0.27
C PHE A 558 9.88 0.33 -0.23
N SER A 559 9.55 -0.41 -1.26
CA SER A 559 8.19 -0.72 -1.66
C SER A 559 7.90 -2.19 -1.43
N MET A 560 6.71 -2.50 -0.97
CA MET A 560 6.22 -3.88 -0.88
C MET A 560 5.42 -4.20 -2.14
N GLY A 561 6.05 -4.89 -3.08
CA GLY A 561 5.48 -5.23 -4.39
C GLY A 561 5.23 -4.01 -5.28
N GLU A 562 4.73 -4.27 -6.46
CA GLU A 562 4.32 -3.27 -7.45
C GLU A 562 2.98 -2.61 -7.08
N ALA A 563 2.58 -1.56 -7.81
CA ALA A 563 1.37 -0.81 -7.49
C ALA A 563 0.08 -1.63 -7.59
N ASP A 564 -0.02 -2.53 -8.57
CA ASP A 564 -1.13 -3.47 -8.76
C ASP A 564 -1.14 -4.60 -7.73
N GLU A 565 -0.03 -4.85 -7.03
CA GLU A 565 0.06 -5.80 -5.92
C GLU A 565 -0.31 -5.20 -4.56
N LYS A 566 -0.55 -3.89 -4.50
CA LYS A 566 -1.03 -3.23 -3.28
C LYS A 566 -2.42 -3.73 -2.89
N ARG A 567 -2.78 -3.54 -1.62
CA ARG A 567 -4.07 -4.01 -1.14
C ARG A 567 -5.24 -3.41 -1.92
N TYR A 568 -6.23 -4.25 -2.23
CA TYR A 568 -7.54 -3.83 -2.74
C TYR A 568 -8.53 -3.78 -1.58
N TYR A 569 -9.42 -2.81 -1.60
CA TYR A 569 -10.50 -2.74 -0.62
C TYR A 569 -11.51 -3.86 -0.86
N MET A 570 -11.75 -4.67 0.13
CA MET A 570 -12.75 -5.75 0.07
C MET A 570 -13.65 -5.73 1.30
N GLU A 571 -13.05 -5.85 2.47
CA GLU A 571 -13.71 -5.88 3.76
C GLU A 571 -14.05 -4.48 4.25
N CYS A 572 -15.15 -4.36 5.00
CA CYS A 572 -15.53 -3.16 5.72
C CYS A 572 -15.81 -3.50 7.19
N ARG A 573 -15.70 -2.49 8.06
CA ARG A 573 -16.07 -2.59 9.47
C ARG A 573 -16.80 -1.33 9.91
N LYS A 574 -17.79 -1.47 10.79
CA LYS A 574 -18.45 -0.33 11.43
C LYS A 574 -17.51 0.33 12.45
N ILE A 575 -17.49 1.65 12.45
CA ILE A 575 -16.68 2.45 13.38
C ILE A 575 -17.52 3.45 14.19
N LEU A 576 -18.81 3.57 13.87
CA LEU A 576 -19.82 4.33 14.61
C LEU A 576 -21.04 3.46 14.90
#